data_b5f55a0261826f2da11f690a4cbd9699
#
_entry.id   b5f55a0261826f2da11f690a4cbd9699
#
_cell.length_a   1.000
_cell.length_b   1.000
_cell.length_c   1.000
_cell.angle_alpha   90.00
_cell.angle_beta   90.00
_cell.angle_gamma   90.00
#
_symmetry.space_group_name_H-M   'P 1'
#
loop_
_entity.id
_entity.type
_entity.pdbx_description
1 polymer ?
#
loop_
_entity_poly.entity_id
_entity_poly.type
_entity_poly.pdbx_seq_one_letter_code
_entity_poly.pdbx_strand_id
1 'polypeptide(L)'
;MRCPEELGAAWRRAAEGGRVDRGRVIVEGLVDFDVEITLLTVRSREVGTGATATGFCEPIGHRQEGGDYVESWQPQALEPAALDRARRMAAAVTGALGGWGVFGVELFVRGGQVLFSEISCRPLTIL
;
A
#
# COMPACT_ATOMS: atom_id res chain seq x y z
N MET A 1 -18.49 -5.83 3.87
CA MET A 1 -19.71 -6.59 3.47
C MET A 1 -19.47 -8.07 3.75
N ARG A 2 -20.30 -8.68 4.55
CA ARG A 2 -20.17 -10.09 4.96
C ARG A 2 -21.30 -10.98 4.42
N CYS A 3 -22.40 -10.38 4.00
CA CYS A 3 -23.55 -11.07 3.43
C CYS A 3 -24.19 -10.23 2.31
N PRO A 4 -24.95 -10.85 1.39
CA PRO A 4 -25.57 -10.15 0.26
C PRO A 4 -26.53 -9.02 0.66
N GLU A 5 -27.18 -9.13 1.81
CA GLU A 5 -28.14 -8.15 2.32
C GLU A 5 -27.47 -6.79 2.64
N GLU A 6 -26.16 -6.79 2.90
CA GLU A 6 -25.38 -5.58 3.15
C GLU A 6 -24.96 -4.84 1.87
N LEU A 7 -25.19 -5.42 0.69
CA LEU A 7 -24.71 -4.89 -0.59
C LEU A 7 -25.15 -3.45 -0.84
N GLY A 8 -26.42 -3.13 -0.63
CA GLY A 8 -26.95 -1.80 -0.86
C GLY A 8 -26.33 -0.73 0.05
N ALA A 9 -26.08 -1.09 1.32
CA ALA A 9 -25.44 -0.19 2.27
C ALA A 9 -23.94 -0.02 1.97
N ALA A 10 -23.27 -1.10 1.58
CA ALA A 10 -21.87 -1.08 1.19
C ALA A 10 -21.64 -0.25 -0.08
N TRP A 11 -22.53 -0.39 -1.07
CA TRP A 11 -22.52 0.41 -2.29
C TRP A 11 -22.64 1.91 -1.99
N ARG A 12 -23.66 2.31 -1.23
CA ARG A 12 -23.84 3.73 -0.87
C ARG A 12 -22.62 4.29 -0.16
N ARG A 13 -22.08 3.58 0.82
CA ARG A 13 -20.88 3.98 1.56
C ARG A 13 -19.67 4.17 0.65
N ALA A 14 -19.46 3.25 -0.29
CA ALA A 14 -18.36 3.32 -1.23
C ALA A 14 -18.54 4.46 -2.24
N ALA A 15 -19.75 4.69 -2.74
CA ALA A 15 -20.06 5.75 -3.69
C ALA A 15 -19.96 7.14 -3.04
N GLU A 16 -20.44 7.30 -1.81
CA GLU A 16 -20.45 8.58 -1.07
C GLU A 16 -19.08 8.91 -0.47
N GLY A 17 -18.30 7.90 -0.07
CA GLY A 17 -16.97 8.07 0.54
C GLY A 17 -15.84 8.33 -0.45
N GLY A 18 -16.09 8.19 -1.75
CA GLY A 18 -15.09 8.41 -2.78
C GLY A 18 -14.77 9.90 -3.00
N ARG A 19 -13.49 10.22 -3.19
CA ARG A 19 -13.06 11.60 -3.53
C ARG A 19 -13.52 12.06 -4.91
N VAL A 20 -13.86 11.10 -5.78
CA VAL A 20 -14.34 11.35 -7.13
C VAL A 20 -15.51 10.42 -7.41
N ASP A 21 -16.71 10.99 -7.50
CA ASP A 21 -17.89 10.24 -7.91
C ASP A 21 -17.82 9.97 -9.42
N ARG A 22 -17.69 8.70 -9.77
CA ARG A 22 -17.77 8.22 -11.16
C ARG A 22 -18.86 7.16 -11.34
N GLY A 23 -19.74 6.98 -10.34
CA GLY A 23 -20.78 5.96 -10.36
C GLY A 23 -20.23 4.52 -10.43
N ARG A 24 -18.97 4.31 -10.03
CA ARG A 24 -18.31 3.01 -10.04
C ARG A 24 -17.63 2.75 -8.71
N VAL A 25 -17.69 1.51 -8.26
CA VAL A 25 -17.00 1.02 -7.06
C VAL A 25 -16.18 -0.21 -7.41
N ILE A 26 -15.13 -0.45 -6.63
CA ILE A 26 -14.32 -1.66 -6.72
C ILE A 26 -14.86 -2.67 -5.71
N VAL A 27 -14.98 -3.92 -6.12
CA VAL A 27 -15.31 -5.05 -5.26
C VAL A 27 -14.09 -5.95 -5.18
N GLU A 28 -13.53 -6.07 -3.99
CA GLU A 28 -12.32 -6.85 -3.73
C GLU A 28 -12.58 -7.92 -2.69
N GLY A 29 -11.81 -9.00 -2.73
CA GLY A 29 -11.82 -10.01 -1.68
C GLY A 29 -11.27 -9.42 -0.37
N LEU A 30 -11.87 -9.84 0.75
CA LEU A 30 -11.30 -9.50 2.05
C LEU A 30 -9.98 -10.25 2.23
N VAL A 31 -8.93 -9.49 2.51
CA VAL A 31 -7.61 -10.05 2.82
C VAL A 31 -7.47 -10.17 4.33
N ASP A 32 -7.24 -11.38 4.79
CA ASP A 32 -6.84 -11.66 6.16
C ASP A 32 -5.32 -11.56 6.24
N PHE A 33 -4.80 -10.66 7.07
CA PHE A 33 -3.38 -10.35 7.17
C PHE A 33 -2.89 -10.28 8.62
N ASP A 34 -1.61 -10.55 8.81
CA ASP A 34 -0.96 -10.44 10.12
C ASP A 34 -0.58 -8.98 10.42
N VAL A 35 -0.08 -8.27 9.39
CA VAL A 35 0.30 -6.87 9.49
C VAL A 35 0.11 -6.16 8.15
N GLU A 36 -0.32 -4.91 8.22
CA GLU A 36 -0.32 -3.98 7.12
C GLU A 36 0.90 -3.07 7.21
N ILE A 37 1.58 -2.90 6.10
CA ILE A 37 2.78 -2.08 6.05
C ILE A 37 2.71 -1.05 4.93
N THR A 38 3.42 0.07 5.13
CA THR A 38 3.82 0.96 4.05
C THR A 38 5.33 0.82 3.83
N LEU A 39 5.71 0.56 2.59
CA LEU A 39 7.10 0.56 2.17
C LEU A 39 7.37 1.83 1.35
N LEU A 40 8.02 2.82 1.98
CA LEU A 40 8.46 4.00 1.27
C LEU A 40 9.55 3.60 0.28
N THR A 41 9.26 3.83 -0.99
CA THR A 41 10.09 3.46 -2.13
C THR A 41 10.53 4.72 -2.84
N VAL A 42 11.83 4.93 -2.96
CA VAL A 42 12.42 6.10 -3.58
C VAL A 42 12.95 5.72 -4.95
N ARG A 43 12.46 6.39 -5.98
CA ARG A 43 13.02 6.28 -7.33
C ARG A 43 13.76 7.55 -7.66
N SER A 44 15.01 7.41 -8.04
CA SER A 44 15.89 8.52 -8.40
C SER A 44 16.61 8.23 -9.70
N ARG A 45 17.18 9.29 -10.29
CA ARG A 45 18.06 9.19 -11.44
C ARG A 45 19.50 9.32 -10.97
N GLU A 46 20.32 8.36 -11.33
CA GLU A 46 21.75 8.44 -11.05
C GLU A 46 22.40 9.59 -11.83
N VAL A 47 23.17 10.40 -11.12
CA VAL A 47 23.96 11.45 -11.75
C VAL A 47 25.09 10.82 -12.56
N GLY A 48 25.20 11.22 -13.83
CA GLY A 48 26.24 10.73 -14.74
C GLY A 48 25.79 9.60 -15.67
N THR A 49 25.05 8.60 -15.21
CA THR A 49 24.56 7.51 -16.06
C THR A 49 23.14 7.74 -16.57
N GLY A 50 22.34 8.51 -15.84
CA GLY A 50 20.92 8.69 -16.09
C GLY A 50 20.07 7.45 -15.79
N ALA A 51 20.67 6.39 -15.24
CA ALA A 51 19.98 5.17 -14.86
C ALA A 51 19.00 5.43 -13.70
N THR A 52 17.91 4.67 -13.65
CA THR A 52 16.98 4.71 -12.52
C THR A 52 17.52 3.85 -11.38
N ALA A 53 17.67 4.45 -10.21
CA ALA A 53 17.96 3.75 -8.96
C ALA A 53 16.68 3.68 -8.12
N THR A 54 16.44 2.53 -7.47
CA THR A 54 15.32 2.33 -6.56
C THR A 54 15.84 1.95 -5.19
N GLY A 55 15.49 2.74 -4.19
CA GLY A 55 15.82 2.52 -2.79
C GLY A 55 14.57 2.34 -1.93
N PHE A 56 14.74 1.76 -0.75
CA PHE A 56 13.63 1.49 0.17
C PHE A 56 13.99 1.97 1.57
N CYS A 57 13.01 2.56 2.27
CA CYS A 57 13.11 2.75 3.71
C CYS A 57 12.76 1.46 4.45
N GLU A 58 12.98 1.43 5.75
CA GLU A 58 12.47 0.35 6.59
C GLU A 58 10.94 0.34 6.55
N PRO A 59 10.29 -0.85 6.59
CA PRO A 59 8.84 -0.93 6.58
C PRO A 59 8.21 -0.19 7.75
N ILE A 60 7.10 0.49 7.48
CA ILE A 60 6.25 1.12 8.49
C ILE A 60 5.07 0.19 8.73
N GLY A 61 4.89 -0.26 9.97
CA GLY A 61 3.72 -1.04 10.37
C GLY A 61 2.57 -0.14 10.78
N HIS A 62 1.34 -0.61 10.57
CA HIS A 62 0.13 0.12 10.91
C HIS A 62 -0.86 -0.75 11.67
N ARG A 63 -1.59 -0.11 12.58
CA ARG A 63 -2.81 -0.64 13.17
C ARG A 63 -3.98 0.23 12.75
N GLN A 64 -5.04 -0.40 12.25
CA GLN A 64 -6.27 0.27 11.87
C GLN A 64 -7.40 -0.05 12.84
N GLU A 65 -8.29 0.90 13.04
CA GLU A 65 -9.60 0.71 13.67
C GLU A 65 -10.66 1.41 12.82
N GLY A 66 -11.66 0.65 12.37
CA GLY A 66 -12.76 1.20 11.56
C GLY A 66 -12.34 1.77 10.20
N GLY A 67 -11.15 1.43 9.69
CA GLY A 67 -10.60 1.93 8.43
C GLY A 67 -9.64 3.12 8.58
N ASP A 68 -9.44 3.60 9.80
CA ASP A 68 -8.49 4.68 10.09
C ASP A 68 -7.22 4.15 10.75
N TYR A 69 -6.06 4.67 10.36
CA TYR A 69 -4.81 4.39 11.06
C TYR A 69 -4.83 5.05 12.44
N VAL A 70 -4.74 4.22 13.47
CA VAL A 70 -4.68 4.69 14.87
C VAL A 70 -3.28 4.66 15.44
N GLU A 71 -2.40 3.86 14.85
CA GLU A 71 -1.01 3.72 15.27
C GLU A 71 -0.13 3.32 14.10
N SER A 72 1.06 3.91 14.04
CA SER A 72 2.10 3.54 13.09
C SER A 72 3.45 3.52 13.79
N TRP A 73 4.31 2.58 13.40
CA TRP A 73 5.66 2.45 13.94
C TRP A 73 6.65 2.08 12.86
N GLN A 74 7.92 2.39 13.08
CA GLN A 74 9.02 2.05 12.20
C GLN A 74 10.29 1.77 13.04
N PRO A 75 11.01 0.69 12.76
CA PRO A 75 10.78 -0.29 11.71
C PRO A 75 9.71 -1.34 12.10
N GLN A 76 8.99 -1.87 11.12
CA GLN A 76 8.23 -3.09 11.26
C GLN A 76 9.14 -4.27 10.87
N ALA A 77 9.39 -5.15 11.82
CA ALA A 77 10.13 -6.36 11.55
C ALA A 77 9.34 -7.32 10.64
N LEU A 78 9.99 -7.83 9.62
CA LEU A 78 9.46 -8.84 8.72
C LEU A 78 10.46 -9.99 8.59
N GLU A 79 9.97 -11.18 8.32
CA GLU A 79 10.82 -12.27 7.87
C GLU A 79 11.61 -11.87 6.62
N PRO A 80 12.92 -12.23 6.51
CA PRO A 80 13.76 -11.77 5.40
C PRO A 80 13.17 -12.06 4.02
N ALA A 81 12.53 -13.21 3.84
CA ALA A 81 11.89 -13.58 2.59
C ALA A 81 10.65 -12.71 2.28
N ALA A 82 9.87 -12.32 3.29
CA ALA A 82 8.74 -11.41 3.13
C ALA A 82 9.22 -10.00 2.79
N LEU A 83 10.25 -9.50 3.47
CA LEU A 83 10.85 -8.21 3.18
C LEU A 83 11.37 -8.12 1.73
N ASP A 84 12.05 -9.17 1.27
CA ASP A 84 12.54 -9.24 -0.10
C ASP A 84 11.40 -9.25 -1.14
N ARG A 85 10.32 -9.99 -0.87
CA ARG A 85 9.11 -9.96 -1.72
C ARG A 85 8.45 -8.59 -1.72
N ALA A 86 8.35 -7.93 -0.58
CA ALA A 86 7.78 -6.59 -0.46
C ALA A 86 8.58 -5.58 -1.31
N ARG A 87 9.90 -5.62 -1.21
CA ARG A 87 10.79 -4.75 -2.00
C ARG A 87 10.67 -5.01 -3.51
N ARG A 88 10.64 -6.27 -3.93
CA ARG A 88 10.44 -6.62 -5.34
C ARG A 88 9.08 -6.16 -5.86
N MET A 89 8.03 -6.34 -5.09
CA MET A 89 6.68 -5.88 -5.45
C MET A 89 6.63 -4.36 -5.57
N ALA A 90 7.18 -3.65 -4.59
CA ALA A 90 7.25 -2.19 -4.61
C ALA A 90 8.06 -1.66 -5.81
N ALA A 91 9.19 -2.29 -6.12
CA ALA A 91 9.98 -1.94 -7.31
C ALA A 91 9.20 -2.17 -8.61
N ALA A 92 8.48 -3.28 -8.72
CA ALA A 92 7.68 -3.60 -9.90
C ALA A 92 6.52 -2.61 -10.10
N VAL A 93 5.78 -2.30 -9.04
CA VAL A 93 4.64 -1.38 -9.10
C VAL A 93 5.08 0.05 -9.41
N THR A 94 6.10 0.55 -8.71
CA THR A 94 6.63 1.89 -8.96
C THR A 94 7.32 2.00 -10.33
N GLY A 95 7.93 0.91 -10.78
CA GLY A 95 8.51 0.80 -12.13
C GLY A 95 7.46 0.89 -13.23
N ALA A 96 6.32 0.23 -13.04
CA ALA A 96 5.19 0.27 -13.97
C ALA A 96 4.53 1.66 -14.03
N LEU A 97 4.43 2.36 -12.90
CA LEU A 97 3.96 3.76 -12.87
C LEU A 97 4.93 4.73 -13.54
N GLY A 98 6.21 4.48 -13.42
CA GLY A 98 7.24 5.38 -13.93
C GLY A 98 7.46 6.62 -13.04
N GLY A 99 8.25 7.56 -13.54
CA GLY A 99 8.59 8.78 -12.83
C GLY A 99 9.64 8.58 -11.73
N TRP A 100 9.93 9.67 -11.02
CA TRP A 100 10.88 9.71 -9.91
C TRP A 100 10.25 10.39 -8.71
N GLY A 101 10.71 10.06 -7.53
CA GLY A 101 10.23 10.62 -6.27
C GLY A 101 10.01 9.55 -5.22
N VAL A 102 9.21 9.88 -4.23
CA VAL A 102 8.85 9.00 -3.12
C VAL A 102 7.45 8.44 -3.35
N PHE A 103 7.35 7.13 -3.24
CA PHE A 103 6.10 6.38 -3.35
C PHE A 103 5.82 5.66 -2.03
N GLY A 104 4.62 5.79 -1.50
CA GLY A 104 4.13 4.95 -0.42
C GLY A 104 3.45 3.72 -1.02
N VAL A 105 4.04 2.55 -0.87
CA VAL A 105 3.46 1.29 -1.34
C VAL A 105 2.88 0.56 -0.14
N GLU A 106 1.56 0.39 -0.13
CA GLU A 106 0.83 -0.29 0.94
C GLU A 106 0.66 -1.76 0.62
N LEU A 107 1.04 -2.60 1.55
CA LEU A 107 1.11 -4.04 1.39
C LEU A 107 0.51 -4.75 2.60
N PHE A 108 -0.18 -5.85 2.36
CA PHE A 108 -0.58 -6.80 3.39
C PHE A 108 0.43 -7.93 3.47
N VAL A 109 0.82 -8.28 4.68
CA VAL A 109 1.72 -9.40 4.94
C VAL A 109 1.00 -10.47 5.76
N ARG A 110 1.00 -11.69 5.26
CA ARG A 110 0.47 -12.87 5.93
C ARG A 110 1.48 -14.01 5.85
N GLY A 111 2.10 -14.33 6.97
CA GLY A 111 3.22 -15.27 6.98
C GLY A 111 4.32 -14.80 6.01
N GLY A 112 4.73 -15.66 5.08
CA GLY A 112 5.68 -15.30 4.03
C GLY A 112 5.06 -14.66 2.78
N GLN A 113 3.74 -14.49 2.71
CA GLN A 113 3.04 -13.92 1.57
C GLN A 113 2.94 -12.40 1.70
N VAL A 114 3.07 -11.72 0.56
CA VAL A 114 2.90 -10.28 0.46
C VAL A 114 1.90 -9.98 -0.65
N LEU A 115 0.89 -9.18 -0.34
CA LEU A 115 -0.17 -8.78 -1.26
C LEU A 115 -0.16 -7.27 -1.40
N PHE A 116 -0.30 -6.79 -2.62
CA PHE A 116 -0.43 -5.37 -2.91
C PHE A 116 -1.81 -4.85 -2.49
N SER A 117 -1.83 -3.69 -1.85
CA SER A 117 -3.06 -2.97 -1.47
C SER A 117 -3.21 -1.69 -2.27
N GLU A 118 -2.35 -0.72 -2.03
CA GLU A 118 -2.46 0.62 -2.62
C GLU A 118 -1.09 1.22 -2.90
N ILE A 119 -1.06 2.23 -3.76
CA ILE A 119 0.12 3.07 -3.98
C ILE A 119 -0.26 4.55 -3.94
N SER A 120 0.54 5.33 -3.24
CA SER A 120 0.45 6.78 -3.17
C SER A 120 1.74 7.41 -3.73
N CYS A 121 1.58 8.37 -4.63
CA CYS A 121 2.69 9.15 -5.20
C CYS A 121 3.06 10.37 -4.34
N ARG A 122 2.56 10.45 -3.11
CA ARG A 122 2.90 11.49 -2.15
C ARG A 122 3.45 10.86 -0.89
N PRO A 123 4.36 11.53 -0.19
CA PRO A 123 4.69 11.13 1.17
C PRO A 123 3.39 11.06 1.97
N LEU A 124 3.13 9.93 2.60
CA LEU A 124 2.04 9.84 3.55
C LEU A 124 2.30 10.87 4.64
N THR A 125 1.38 11.78 4.84
CA THR A 125 1.39 12.60 6.04
C THR A 125 0.96 11.69 7.18
N ILE A 126 1.94 11.08 7.83
CA ILE A 126 1.72 10.37 9.08
C ILE A 126 1.56 11.47 10.12
N LEU A 127 0.33 11.74 10.46
CA LEU A 127 0.02 12.62 11.58
C LEU A 127 0.16 11.86 12.89
#